data_8df326840bd11d1cbe5c2787f5cff975
#
_entry.id   8df326840bd11d1cbe5c2787f5cff975
#
_cell.length_a   1.000
_cell.length_b   1.000
_cell.length_c   1.000
_cell.angle_alpha   90.00
_cell.angle_beta   90.00
_cell.angle_gamma   90.00
#
_symmetry.space_group_name_H-M   'P 1'
#
loop_
_entity.id
_entity.type
_entity.pdbx_description
1 polymer ?
#
loop_
_entity_poly.entity_id
_entity_poly.type
_entity_poly.pdbx_seq_one_letter_code
_entity_poly.pdbx_strand_id
1 'polypeptide(L)'
;MCKHFNPDDDSHVENPNRIRAIWDKLETTGITNRCVTLEAVEAEDKHILAVHSKEPMNRIKTISSRRYHFRRRLADRFDSIYFNEGSSESAYLAAGSAIEVAKRVASKELNSAAAIIRPPGHHAEPDEAMGFCLFNNIAIAASYLLNENAEFGVKKILIVDWDVHHGNGAQTIFWNDSRVLSFSVHRHENGSFYPAGDKGFYNMIGKGAGAGYNINVPWENGGCGDADYFAVWDHILLPVAKEFNPDIILVSAGFDAAAGDPLGGCCVTPFGFSFMLKKLMDLAEEAHPLESTWRVIQAVRKELSPFWPTLASELTSQVAPPRAKNQKMEDLKKKLKEKPQKRGSKPAVTDHHAGSSTAVEDHDNGGCQPAAQSMAGLGVFNLMLSELQLKTV
;
A
#
# COMPACT_ATOMS: atom_id res chain seq x y z
N MET A 1 -0.88 -2.37 -18.83
CA MET A 1 0.37 -2.65 -18.08
C MET A 1 1.09 -3.91 -18.53
N CYS A 2 0.41 -4.96 -18.99
CA CYS A 2 1.07 -6.17 -19.54
C CYS A 2 1.83 -5.98 -20.88
N LYS A 3 1.71 -4.83 -21.52
CA LYS A 3 2.44 -4.49 -22.76
C LYS A 3 3.89 -4.04 -22.51
N HIS A 4 4.26 -3.75 -21.28
CA HIS A 4 5.63 -3.41 -20.90
C HIS A 4 6.40 -4.69 -20.58
N PHE A 5 7.39 -5.03 -21.36
CA PHE A 5 8.25 -6.21 -21.21
C PHE A 5 9.63 -5.94 -21.82
N ASN A 6 10.64 -6.68 -21.33
CA ASN A 6 11.99 -6.56 -21.88
C ASN A 6 12.04 -7.28 -23.24
N PRO A 7 12.28 -6.57 -24.35
CA PRO A 7 12.32 -7.19 -25.68
C PRO A 7 13.58 -8.02 -25.94
N ASP A 8 14.59 -7.91 -25.10
CA ASP A 8 15.89 -8.57 -25.25
C ASP A 8 16.06 -9.76 -24.29
N ASP A 9 15.17 -9.89 -23.28
CA ASP A 9 15.27 -10.92 -22.24
C ASP A 9 13.88 -11.30 -21.70
N ASP A 10 13.34 -12.39 -22.19
CA ASP A 10 12.05 -12.94 -21.75
C ASP A 10 12.08 -13.49 -20.32
N SER A 11 13.29 -13.74 -19.77
CA SER A 11 13.50 -14.22 -18.40
C SER A 11 13.66 -13.12 -17.37
N HIS A 12 13.60 -11.85 -17.81
CA HIS A 12 13.77 -10.69 -16.94
C HIS A 12 12.80 -10.75 -15.74
N VAL A 13 13.33 -10.51 -14.53
CA VAL A 13 12.55 -10.66 -13.29
C VAL A 13 11.36 -9.70 -13.23
N GLU A 14 11.51 -8.48 -13.74
CA GLU A 14 10.39 -7.56 -13.93
C GLU A 14 9.72 -7.84 -15.28
N ASN A 15 8.59 -8.53 -15.28
CA ASN A 15 7.83 -8.93 -16.48
C ASN A 15 6.31 -8.96 -16.21
N PRO A 16 5.48 -9.06 -17.26
CA PRO A 16 4.01 -9.05 -17.12
C PRO A 16 3.41 -10.16 -16.24
N ASN A 17 4.12 -11.26 -16.04
CA ASN A 17 3.58 -12.38 -15.25
C ASN A 17 3.50 -12.03 -13.75
N ARG A 18 4.26 -11.04 -13.28
CA ARG A 18 4.18 -10.56 -11.90
C ARG A 18 2.74 -10.17 -11.54
N ILE A 19 2.12 -9.27 -12.29
CA ILE A 19 0.75 -8.84 -12.01
C ILE A 19 -0.30 -9.88 -12.42
N ARG A 20 -0.03 -10.71 -13.46
CA ARG A 20 -0.94 -11.80 -13.83
C ARG A 20 -1.05 -12.83 -12.72
N ALA A 21 0.08 -13.28 -12.17
CA ALA A 21 0.08 -14.27 -11.08
C ALA A 21 -0.68 -13.78 -9.84
N ILE A 22 -0.54 -12.48 -9.50
CA ILE A 22 -1.31 -11.87 -8.40
C ILE A 22 -2.80 -11.90 -8.72
N TRP A 23 -3.18 -11.43 -9.90
CA TRP A 23 -4.57 -11.35 -10.31
C TRP A 23 -5.23 -12.73 -10.34
N ASP A 24 -4.58 -13.69 -10.98
CA ASP A 24 -5.04 -15.08 -11.05
C ASP A 24 -5.21 -15.70 -9.66
N LYS A 25 -4.30 -15.38 -8.72
CA LYS A 25 -4.41 -15.83 -7.34
C LYS A 25 -5.61 -15.22 -6.62
N LEU A 26 -5.86 -13.93 -6.79
CA LEU A 26 -7.01 -13.24 -6.20
C LEU A 26 -8.33 -13.78 -6.77
N GLU A 27 -8.39 -14.05 -8.06
CA GLU A 27 -9.57 -14.67 -8.70
C GLU A 27 -9.81 -16.09 -8.21
N THR A 28 -8.78 -16.94 -8.24
CA THR A 28 -8.91 -18.37 -7.84
C THR A 28 -9.25 -18.54 -6.37
N THR A 29 -8.87 -17.57 -5.51
CA THR A 29 -9.24 -17.56 -4.10
C THR A 29 -10.57 -16.86 -3.82
N GLY A 30 -11.25 -16.34 -4.85
CA GLY A 30 -12.54 -15.66 -4.73
C GLY A 30 -12.48 -14.29 -4.03
N ILE A 31 -11.28 -13.73 -3.84
CA ILE A 31 -11.12 -12.41 -3.21
C ILE A 31 -11.71 -11.31 -4.10
N THR A 32 -11.54 -11.42 -5.43
CA THR A 32 -12.09 -10.46 -6.40
C THR A 32 -13.60 -10.30 -6.28
N ASN A 33 -14.33 -11.40 -5.96
CA ASN A 33 -15.79 -11.36 -5.77
C ASN A 33 -16.23 -10.52 -4.55
N ARG A 34 -15.30 -10.18 -3.67
CA ARG A 34 -15.53 -9.37 -2.46
C ARG A 34 -15.01 -7.94 -2.61
N CYS A 35 -14.44 -7.61 -3.75
CA CYS A 35 -13.83 -6.32 -4.06
C CYS A 35 -14.64 -5.59 -5.14
N VAL A 36 -14.56 -4.26 -5.11
CA VAL A 36 -14.95 -3.43 -6.24
C VAL A 36 -13.74 -3.32 -7.16
N THR A 37 -13.84 -3.91 -8.34
CA THR A 37 -12.80 -3.80 -9.36
C THR A 37 -12.93 -2.46 -10.09
N LEU A 38 -11.82 -1.71 -10.13
CA LEU A 38 -11.73 -0.44 -10.85
C LEU A 38 -11.01 -0.63 -12.17
N GLU A 39 -11.46 0.08 -13.20
CA GLU A 39 -10.75 0.13 -14.47
C GLU A 39 -9.45 0.95 -14.32
N ALA A 40 -8.41 0.51 -15.03
CA ALA A 40 -7.15 1.24 -15.08
C ALA A 40 -7.32 2.54 -15.89
N VAL A 41 -6.83 3.64 -15.36
CA VAL A 41 -6.89 4.96 -15.98
C VAL A 41 -5.48 5.53 -16.14
N GLU A 42 -5.24 6.32 -17.19
CA GLU A 42 -3.98 7.01 -17.39
C GLU A 42 -3.89 8.27 -16.52
N ALA A 43 -2.71 8.55 -15.99
CA ALA A 43 -2.43 9.81 -15.32
C ALA A 43 -2.36 10.96 -16.35
N GLU A 44 -2.75 12.15 -15.94
CA GLU A 44 -2.48 13.37 -16.72
C GLU A 44 -1.02 13.82 -16.53
N ASP A 45 -0.45 14.49 -17.55
CA ASP A 45 0.93 15.02 -17.49
C ASP A 45 1.17 15.89 -16.25
N LYS A 46 0.18 16.69 -15.83
CA LYS A 46 0.29 17.56 -14.65
C LYS A 46 0.59 16.79 -13.36
N HIS A 47 -0.03 15.60 -13.21
CA HIS A 47 0.18 14.76 -12.00
C HIS A 47 1.61 14.22 -11.96
N ILE A 48 2.15 13.82 -13.13
CA ILE A 48 3.53 13.34 -13.24
C ILE A 48 4.50 14.50 -12.98
N LEU A 49 4.24 15.68 -13.57
CA LEU A 49 5.05 16.89 -13.39
C LEU A 49 5.02 17.46 -11.96
N ALA A 50 4.09 17.02 -11.12
CA ALA A 50 4.06 17.40 -9.71
C ALA A 50 5.24 16.83 -8.92
N VAL A 51 5.84 15.72 -9.38
CA VAL A 51 6.94 15.02 -8.69
C VAL A 51 8.14 14.73 -9.59
N HIS A 52 7.97 14.79 -10.90
CA HIS A 52 9.03 14.57 -11.89
C HIS A 52 9.30 15.80 -12.73
N SER A 53 10.56 15.97 -13.16
CA SER A 53 10.95 17.00 -14.09
C SER A 53 10.37 16.74 -15.48
N LYS A 54 10.22 17.82 -16.25
CA LYS A 54 9.62 17.78 -17.59
C LYS A 54 10.42 16.91 -18.59
N GLU A 55 11.73 16.90 -18.48
CA GLU A 55 12.57 16.18 -19.44
C GLU A 55 12.44 14.66 -19.31
N PRO A 56 12.58 14.02 -18.11
CA PRO A 56 12.32 12.61 -17.93
C PRO A 56 10.89 12.21 -18.34
N MET A 57 9.88 13.00 -17.91
CA MET A 57 8.49 12.75 -18.31
C MET A 57 8.33 12.71 -19.83
N ASN A 58 8.82 13.71 -20.56
CA ASN A 58 8.73 13.75 -22.02
C ASN A 58 9.46 12.58 -22.70
N ARG A 59 10.58 12.15 -22.11
CA ARG A 59 11.35 11.00 -22.58
C ARG A 59 10.51 9.73 -22.51
N ILE A 60 9.88 9.45 -21.36
CA ILE A 60 9.02 8.30 -21.18
C ILE A 60 7.75 8.42 -22.04
N LYS A 61 7.13 9.58 -22.09
CA LYS A 61 5.93 9.86 -22.91
C LYS A 61 6.13 9.51 -24.38
N THR A 62 7.29 9.81 -24.92
CA THR A 62 7.58 9.63 -26.37
C THR A 62 8.30 8.32 -26.69
N ILE A 63 8.67 7.52 -25.69
CA ILE A 63 9.52 6.34 -25.87
C ILE A 63 8.89 5.29 -26.77
N SER A 64 7.59 5.08 -26.67
CA SER A 64 6.83 4.07 -27.43
C SER A 64 6.89 4.32 -28.95
N SER A 65 6.99 5.58 -29.39
CA SER A 65 7.13 5.96 -30.80
C SER A 65 8.56 5.85 -31.35
N ARG A 66 9.54 5.64 -30.50
CA ARG A 66 10.94 5.55 -30.90
C ARG A 66 11.25 4.16 -31.48
N ARG A 67 12.23 4.11 -32.40
CA ARG A 67 12.73 2.84 -32.96
C ARG A 67 13.39 1.98 -31.89
N TYR A 68 13.34 0.67 -32.03
CA TYR A 68 13.95 -0.30 -31.11
C TYR A 68 15.39 0.04 -30.71
N HIS A 69 16.32 0.30 -31.67
CA HIS A 69 17.71 0.64 -31.36
C HIS A 69 17.87 1.94 -30.58
N PHE A 70 16.93 2.88 -30.70
CA PHE A 70 16.95 4.08 -29.89
C PHE A 70 16.54 3.75 -28.45
N ARG A 71 15.45 2.99 -28.28
CA ARG A 71 14.96 2.57 -26.96
C ARG A 71 16.06 1.80 -26.21
N ARG A 72 16.70 0.83 -26.86
CA ARG A 72 17.80 0.05 -26.28
C ARG A 72 18.96 0.95 -25.81
N ARG A 73 19.50 1.79 -26.71
CA ARG A 73 20.59 2.73 -26.34
C ARG A 73 20.20 3.74 -25.28
N LEU A 74 18.91 4.05 -25.16
CA LEU A 74 18.44 4.91 -24.09
C LEU A 74 18.38 4.13 -22.77
N ALA A 75 17.89 2.90 -22.78
CA ALA A 75 17.86 2.02 -21.61
C ALA A 75 19.25 1.80 -21.02
N ASP A 76 20.28 1.63 -21.87
CA ASP A 76 21.69 1.47 -21.46
C ASP A 76 22.27 2.67 -20.65
N ARG A 77 21.52 3.78 -20.54
CA ARG A 77 21.92 4.97 -19.76
C ARG A 77 21.33 5.01 -18.37
N PHE A 78 20.39 4.11 -18.09
CA PHE A 78 19.70 4.02 -16.82
C PHE A 78 20.06 2.73 -16.11
N ASP A 79 20.02 2.77 -14.81
CA ASP A 79 20.22 1.58 -14.01
C ASP A 79 18.96 0.72 -14.00
N SER A 80 19.11 -0.51 -14.50
CA SER A 80 18.06 -1.55 -14.48
C SER A 80 16.73 -1.11 -15.12
N ILE A 81 16.81 -0.46 -16.29
CA ILE A 81 15.63 -0.03 -17.08
C ILE A 81 15.64 -0.69 -18.45
N TYR A 82 14.48 -1.06 -18.93
CA TYR A 82 14.25 -1.40 -20.33
C TYR A 82 13.05 -0.63 -20.91
N PHE A 83 12.99 -0.53 -22.24
CA PHE A 83 11.90 0.14 -22.95
C PHE A 83 11.40 -0.68 -24.14
N ASN A 84 10.08 -0.73 -24.28
CA ASN A 84 9.42 -1.25 -25.50
C ASN A 84 8.28 -0.31 -25.95
N GLU A 85 7.46 -0.75 -26.89
CA GLU A 85 6.33 0.03 -27.42
C GLU A 85 5.24 0.26 -26.35
N GLY A 86 5.12 -0.62 -25.38
CA GLY A 86 4.11 -0.54 -24.30
C GLY A 86 4.56 0.25 -23.07
N SER A 87 5.82 0.71 -23.00
CA SER A 87 6.39 1.31 -21.79
C SER A 87 5.68 2.60 -21.38
N SER A 88 5.44 3.50 -22.33
CA SER A 88 4.75 4.77 -22.04
C SER A 88 3.33 4.54 -21.51
N GLU A 89 2.51 3.81 -22.28
CA GLU A 89 1.13 3.48 -21.88
C GLU A 89 1.09 2.81 -20.49
N SER A 90 1.97 1.84 -20.25
CA SER A 90 2.00 1.13 -18.98
C SER A 90 2.39 2.01 -17.79
N ALA A 91 3.35 2.94 -17.98
CA ALA A 91 3.76 3.88 -16.94
C ALA A 91 2.63 4.86 -16.57
N TYR A 92 1.95 5.41 -17.58
CA TYR A 92 0.81 6.30 -17.37
C TYR A 92 -0.38 5.59 -16.70
N LEU A 93 -0.69 4.37 -17.12
CA LEU A 93 -1.72 3.54 -16.49
C LEU A 93 -1.37 3.19 -15.03
N ALA A 94 -0.10 2.89 -14.75
CA ALA A 94 0.34 2.60 -13.38
C ALA A 94 0.16 3.82 -12.46
N ALA A 95 0.64 4.98 -12.89
CA ALA A 95 0.52 6.23 -12.14
C ALA A 95 -0.96 6.64 -11.94
N GLY A 96 -1.77 6.58 -13.01
CA GLY A 96 -3.18 6.96 -12.96
C GLY A 96 -4.02 6.01 -12.10
N SER A 97 -3.75 4.69 -12.17
CA SER A 97 -4.41 3.71 -11.29
C SER A 97 -4.05 3.92 -9.83
N ALA A 98 -2.80 4.30 -9.52
CA ALA A 98 -2.38 4.65 -8.18
C ALA A 98 -3.15 5.87 -7.64
N ILE A 99 -3.30 6.91 -8.45
CA ILE A 99 -4.12 8.08 -8.12
C ILE A 99 -5.57 7.67 -7.86
N GLU A 100 -6.18 6.87 -8.75
CA GLU A 100 -7.60 6.51 -8.66
C GLU A 100 -7.92 5.74 -7.38
N VAL A 101 -7.12 4.73 -7.01
CA VAL A 101 -7.35 4.00 -5.76
C VAL A 101 -7.14 4.89 -4.53
N ALA A 102 -6.12 5.75 -4.53
CA ALA A 102 -5.85 6.69 -3.46
C ALA A 102 -7.00 7.70 -3.28
N LYS A 103 -7.52 8.22 -4.38
CA LYS A 103 -8.67 9.13 -4.43
C LYS A 103 -9.93 8.49 -3.84
N ARG A 104 -10.28 7.25 -4.24
CA ARG A 104 -11.48 6.55 -3.74
C ARG A 104 -11.44 6.32 -2.24
N VAL A 105 -10.26 6.10 -1.71
CA VAL A 105 -10.08 5.95 -0.26
C VAL A 105 -10.12 7.30 0.44
N ALA A 106 -9.43 8.31 -0.08
CA ALA A 106 -9.44 9.66 0.50
C ALA A 106 -10.84 10.29 0.50
N SER A 107 -11.65 10.04 -0.54
CA SER A 107 -13.06 10.46 -0.62
C SER A 107 -13.98 9.65 0.31
N LYS A 108 -13.48 8.59 0.97
CA LYS A 108 -14.24 7.65 1.80
C LYS A 108 -15.30 6.84 1.03
N GLU A 109 -15.15 6.72 -0.27
CA GLU A 109 -15.95 5.82 -1.09
C GLU A 109 -15.55 4.36 -0.82
N LEU A 110 -14.26 4.11 -0.66
CA LEU A 110 -13.70 2.83 -0.24
C LEU A 110 -12.98 2.98 1.11
N ASN A 111 -13.04 1.95 1.93
CA ASN A 111 -12.30 1.92 3.20
C ASN A 111 -10.82 1.63 2.97
N SER A 112 -10.52 0.75 2.01
CA SER A 112 -9.17 0.37 1.61
C SER A 112 -9.17 -0.02 0.13
N ALA A 113 -8.01 0.06 -0.51
CA ALA A 113 -7.85 -0.32 -1.90
C ALA A 113 -6.45 -0.86 -2.17
N ALA A 114 -6.31 -1.68 -3.23
CA ALA A 114 -5.05 -2.19 -3.72
C ALA A 114 -4.92 -1.90 -5.21
N ALA A 115 -3.76 -1.38 -5.63
CA ALA A 115 -3.42 -1.20 -7.04
C ALA A 115 -2.39 -2.27 -7.44
N ILE A 116 -2.80 -3.19 -8.32
CA ILE A 116 -1.92 -4.20 -8.90
C ILE A 116 -1.39 -3.64 -10.22
N ILE A 117 -0.27 -2.94 -10.11
CA ILE A 117 0.25 -2.10 -11.18
C ILE A 117 1.71 -2.42 -11.50
N ARG A 118 2.11 -2.16 -12.74
CA ARG A 118 3.48 -2.16 -13.22
C ARG A 118 3.61 -1.22 -14.44
N PRO A 119 4.82 -0.65 -14.65
CA PRO A 119 6.07 -0.81 -13.89
C PRO A 119 5.94 -0.31 -12.45
N PRO A 120 6.85 -0.75 -11.53
CA PRO A 120 6.92 -0.25 -10.16
C PRO A 120 7.31 1.23 -10.11
N GLY A 121 7.42 1.83 -8.91
CA GLY A 121 7.57 3.28 -8.83
C GLY A 121 8.56 3.82 -7.80
N HIS A 122 8.84 3.13 -6.72
CA HIS A 122 9.50 3.69 -5.54
C HIS A 122 10.95 4.13 -5.74
N HIS A 123 11.64 3.59 -6.76
CA HIS A 123 12.99 4.01 -7.12
C HIS A 123 13.06 5.22 -8.04
N ALA A 124 12.01 5.53 -8.82
CA ALA A 124 12.04 6.65 -9.74
C ALA A 124 12.23 7.98 -9.00
N GLU A 125 13.36 8.64 -9.23
CA GLU A 125 13.69 9.96 -8.67
C GLU A 125 13.07 11.09 -9.53
N PRO A 126 13.08 12.35 -9.10
CA PRO A 126 12.50 13.45 -9.87
C PRO A 126 13.03 13.57 -11.29
N ASP A 127 14.31 13.30 -11.47
CA ASP A 127 15.03 13.51 -12.73
C ASP A 127 15.46 12.20 -13.42
N GLU A 128 15.24 11.04 -12.78
CA GLU A 128 15.79 9.78 -13.26
C GLU A 128 14.84 8.58 -13.01
N ALA A 129 14.69 7.75 -14.06
CA ALA A 129 14.09 6.43 -13.97
C ALA A 129 15.18 5.41 -13.59
N MET A 130 14.90 4.51 -12.66
CA MET A 130 15.85 3.47 -12.24
C MET A 130 15.14 2.30 -11.53
N GLY A 131 15.82 1.17 -11.36
CA GLY A 131 15.30 0.04 -10.60
C GLY A 131 13.93 -0.43 -11.08
N PHE A 132 13.75 -0.62 -12.39
CA PHE A 132 12.49 -0.98 -13.06
C PHE A 132 11.43 0.13 -13.05
N CYS A 133 11.62 1.23 -12.31
CA CYS A 133 10.65 2.29 -12.08
C CYS A 133 10.78 3.39 -13.13
N LEU A 134 9.69 3.68 -13.85
CA LEU A 134 9.63 4.77 -14.83
C LEU A 134 9.11 6.06 -14.21
N PHE A 135 7.99 6.00 -13.49
CA PHE A 135 7.43 7.09 -12.69
C PHE A 135 7.24 6.62 -11.25
N ASN A 136 7.31 7.53 -10.31
CA ASN A 136 7.09 7.23 -8.90
C ASN A 136 5.60 7.24 -8.59
N ASN A 137 4.95 6.10 -8.78
CA ASN A 137 3.50 5.96 -8.68
C ASN A 137 2.95 6.38 -7.31
N ILE A 138 3.64 5.99 -6.21
CA ILE A 138 3.20 6.31 -4.85
C ILE A 138 3.39 7.80 -4.54
N ALA A 139 4.48 8.40 -5.00
CA ALA A 139 4.74 9.82 -4.81
C ALA A 139 3.76 10.69 -5.63
N ILE A 140 3.42 10.27 -6.85
CA ILE A 140 2.41 10.93 -7.69
C ILE A 140 1.05 10.91 -6.98
N ALA A 141 0.63 9.75 -6.45
CA ALA A 141 -0.63 9.63 -5.71
C ALA A 141 -0.63 10.48 -4.43
N ALA A 142 0.47 10.48 -3.67
CA ALA A 142 0.62 11.31 -2.47
C ALA A 142 0.55 12.81 -2.82
N SER A 143 1.28 13.24 -3.85
CA SER A 143 1.26 14.64 -4.31
C SER A 143 -0.13 15.07 -4.77
N TYR A 144 -0.84 14.21 -5.52
CA TYR A 144 -2.21 14.45 -5.94
C TYR A 144 -3.15 14.69 -4.74
N LEU A 145 -3.09 13.84 -3.73
CA LEU A 145 -3.94 13.98 -2.54
C LEU A 145 -3.64 15.26 -1.75
N LEU A 146 -2.37 15.66 -1.65
CA LEU A 146 -1.95 16.82 -0.88
C LEU A 146 -2.21 18.16 -1.57
N ASN A 147 -2.18 18.20 -2.91
CA ASN A 147 -2.11 19.45 -3.64
C ASN A 147 -3.31 19.71 -4.55
N GLU A 148 -3.99 18.68 -5.09
CA GLU A 148 -5.05 18.88 -6.08
C GLU A 148 -6.47 18.69 -5.50
N ASN A 149 -6.61 18.09 -4.31
CA ASN A 149 -7.92 17.74 -3.76
C ASN A 149 -8.07 18.15 -2.30
N ALA A 150 -8.03 19.46 -2.05
CA ALA A 150 -8.26 20.02 -0.72
C ALA A 150 -9.62 19.60 -0.10
N GLU A 151 -10.60 19.23 -0.92
CA GLU A 151 -11.92 18.73 -0.50
C GLU A 151 -11.87 17.42 0.28
N PHE A 152 -10.84 16.57 0.06
CA PHE A 152 -10.67 15.33 0.82
C PHE A 152 -10.10 15.59 2.21
N GLY A 153 -9.56 16.77 2.46
CA GLY A 153 -9.02 17.18 3.76
C GLY A 153 -7.74 16.44 4.16
N VAL A 154 -7.04 15.79 3.22
CA VAL A 154 -5.77 15.10 3.44
C VAL A 154 -4.66 16.14 3.63
N LYS A 155 -3.98 16.08 4.77
CA LYS A 155 -2.90 17.01 5.15
C LYS A 155 -1.60 16.30 5.48
N LYS A 156 -1.70 15.05 5.92
CA LYS A 156 -0.58 14.23 6.36
C LYS A 156 -0.69 12.83 5.77
N ILE A 157 0.37 12.40 5.12
CA ILE A 157 0.45 11.08 4.48
C ILE A 157 1.61 10.30 5.10
N LEU A 158 1.34 9.08 5.55
CA LEU A 158 2.39 8.11 5.86
C LEU A 158 2.62 7.23 4.63
N ILE A 159 3.85 7.20 4.12
CA ILE A 159 4.30 6.22 3.14
C ILE A 159 5.11 5.16 3.87
N VAL A 160 4.67 3.90 3.79
CA VAL A 160 5.40 2.73 4.31
C VAL A 160 5.92 1.94 3.12
N ASP A 161 7.23 1.81 3.02
CA ASP A 161 7.91 1.00 2.03
C ASP A 161 8.55 -0.20 2.73
N TRP A 162 8.05 -1.40 2.44
CA TRP A 162 8.58 -2.66 2.94
C TRP A 162 9.21 -3.54 1.86
N ASP A 163 9.34 -2.99 0.64
CA ASP A 163 10.21 -3.56 -0.37
C ASP A 163 11.62 -3.79 0.23
N VAL A 164 12.30 -4.84 -0.21
CA VAL A 164 13.65 -5.14 0.30
C VAL A 164 14.68 -4.10 -0.10
N HIS A 165 14.38 -3.29 -1.13
CA HIS A 165 15.22 -2.20 -1.61
C HIS A 165 14.82 -0.86 -0.99
N HIS A 166 15.77 0.04 -0.83
CA HIS A 166 15.50 1.39 -0.36
C HIS A 166 14.63 2.18 -1.34
N GLY A 167 13.53 2.77 -0.85
CA GLY A 167 12.64 3.64 -1.62
C GLY A 167 13.23 5.03 -1.88
N ASN A 168 14.40 5.09 -2.52
CA ASN A 168 15.18 6.32 -2.72
C ASN A 168 14.42 7.41 -3.48
N GLY A 169 13.54 7.04 -4.42
CA GLY A 169 12.75 7.99 -5.19
C GLY A 169 11.73 8.72 -4.33
N ALA A 170 10.95 8.00 -3.53
CA ALA A 170 9.99 8.59 -2.60
C ALA A 170 10.68 9.49 -1.56
N GLN A 171 11.80 9.02 -0.98
CA GLN A 171 12.65 9.81 -0.09
C GLN A 171 13.09 11.12 -0.73
N THR A 172 13.62 11.08 -1.96
CA THR A 172 14.14 12.27 -2.65
C THR A 172 13.04 13.28 -2.95
N ILE A 173 11.87 12.81 -3.38
CA ILE A 173 10.72 13.67 -3.71
C ILE A 173 10.22 14.41 -2.46
N PHE A 174 10.09 13.74 -1.33
CA PHE A 174 9.55 14.33 -0.10
C PHE A 174 10.60 14.78 0.91
N TRP A 175 11.87 14.89 0.52
CA TRP A 175 13.00 15.19 1.39
C TRP A 175 12.84 16.43 2.28
N ASN A 176 12.11 17.43 1.81
CA ASN A 176 11.88 18.71 2.51
C ASN A 176 10.40 18.91 2.94
N ASP A 177 9.54 17.90 2.83
CA ASP A 177 8.10 18.04 3.03
C ASP A 177 7.62 17.30 4.29
N SER A 178 7.31 18.05 5.36
CA SER A 178 6.80 17.51 6.63
C SER A 178 5.37 16.97 6.57
N ARG A 179 4.66 17.14 5.45
CA ARG A 179 3.32 16.58 5.26
C ARG A 179 3.38 15.08 4.93
N VAL A 180 4.55 14.60 4.51
CA VAL A 180 4.77 13.19 4.20
C VAL A 180 5.80 12.61 5.15
N LEU A 181 5.38 11.64 5.94
CA LEU A 181 6.29 10.79 6.70
C LEU A 181 6.66 9.59 5.81
N SER A 182 7.90 9.56 5.34
CA SER A 182 8.44 8.49 4.50
C SER A 182 9.20 7.50 5.38
N PHE A 183 8.75 6.25 5.38
CA PHE A 183 9.37 5.15 6.12
C PHE A 183 9.78 4.05 5.16
N SER A 184 11.05 3.65 5.20
CA SER A 184 11.59 2.54 4.39
C SER A 184 12.40 1.59 5.27
N VAL A 185 12.05 0.30 5.22
CA VAL A 185 12.80 -0.78 5.86
C VAL A 185 13.38 -1.67 4.77
N HIS A 186 14.70 -1.73 4.66
CA HIS A 186 15.35 -2.29 3.50
C HIS A 186 16.72 -2.89 3.82
N ARG A 187 17.13 -3.81 2.98
CA ARG A 187 18.50 -4.31 2.96
C ARG A 187 19.43 -3.23 2.44
N HIS A 188 20.56 -3.02 3.12
CA HIS A 188 21.47 -1.93 2.78
C HIS A 188 22.93 -2.38 2.71
N GLU A 189 23.36 -3.24 3.64
CA GLU A 189 24.72 -3.84 3.68
C GLU A 189 25.83 -2.79 3.58
N ASN A 190 25.71 -1.76 4.42
CA ASN A 190 26.64 -0.62 4.42
C ASN A 190 26.76 0.08 3.06
N GLY A 191 25.71 0.14 2.30
CA GLY A 191 25.63 0.82 1.02
C GLY A 191 26.03 -0.05 -0.18
N SER A 192 26.19 -1.36 -0.02
CA SER A 192 26.53 -2.27 -1.12
C SER A 192 25.31 -2.91 -1.79
N PHE A 193 24.17 -2.99 -1.10
CA PHE A 193 22.93 -3.53 -1.67
C PHE A 193 22.21 -2.44 -2.49
N TYR A 194 21.53 -2.86 -3.58
CA TYR A 194 20.83 -1.93 -4.47
C TYR A 194 19.81 -1.04 -3.72
N PRO A 195 19.66 0.24 -4.04
CA PRO A 195 20.31 1.02 -5.11
C PRO A 195 21.73 1.49 -4.77
N ALA A 196 22.32 0.97 -3.71
CA ALA A 196 23.68 1.27 -3.22
C ALA A 196 23.87 2.71 -2.73
N GLY A 197 25.04 2.99 -2.13
CA GLY A 197 25.39 4.31 -1.60
C GLY A 197 24.75 4.63 -0.26
N ASP A 198 24.93 5.87 0.20
CA ASP A 198 24.62 6.27 1.58
C ASP A 198 23.20 6.79 1.79
N LYS A 199 22.40 6.97 0.71
CA LYS A 199 21.06 7.56 0.81
C LYS A 199 20.08 6.75 1.69
N GLY A 200 20.27 5.44 1.78
CA GLY A 200 19.45 4.55 2.60
C GLY A 200 19.87 4.45 4.08
N PHE A 201 20.88 5.17 4.53
CA PHE A 201 21.36 5.08 5.92
C PHE A 201 20.39 5.71 6.92
N TYR A 202 20.40 5.23 8.16
CA TYR A 202 19.52 5.70 9.24
C TYR A 202 19.69 7.19 9.63
N ASN A 203 20.82 7.82 9.26
CA ASN A 203 21.05 9.25 9.50
C ASN A 203 20.47 10.16 8.40
N MET A 204 19.89 9.57 7.36
CA MET A 204 19.22 10.30 6.28
C MET A 204 17.78 10.58 6.69
N ILE A 205 17.59 11.65 7.47
CA ILE A 205 16.36 11.96 8.21
C ILE A 205 15.50 13.06 7.55
N GLY A 206 15.83 13.52 6.34
CA GLY A 206 15.19 14.68 5.71
C GLY A 206 15.93 15.98 5.99
N LYS A 207 15.42 17.10 5.45
CA LYS A 207 16.06 18.43 5.57
C LYS A 207 15.00 19.53 5.67
N GLY A 208 15.37 20.64 6.31
CA GLY A 208 14.48 21.80 6.43
C GLY A 208 13.19 21.44 7.16
N ALA A 209 12.04 21.72 6.56
CA ALA A 209 10.73 21.36 7.13
C ALA A 209 10.52 19.83 7.19
N GLY A 210 11.17 19.06 6.32
CA GLY A 210 11.10 17.60 6.29
C GLY A 210 12.09 16.89 7.23
N ALA A 211 12.87 17.61 8.04
CA ALA A 211 13.81 16.99 8.97
C ALA A 211 13.05 16.20 10.06
N GLY A 212 13.37 14.91 10.19
CA GLY A 212 12.68 13.95 11.06
C GLY A 212 11.49 13.23 10.39
N TYR A 213 11.13 13.60 9.15
CA TYR A 213 10.01 13.00 8.42
C TYR A 213 10.48 11.96 7.38
N ASN A 214 11.76 11.62 7.36
CA ASN A 214 12.30 10.52 6.60
C ASN A 214 12.95 9.51 7.56
N ILE A 215 12.51 8.26 7.53
CA ILE A 215 12.97 7.19 8.43
C ILE A 215 13.45 6.03 7.58
N ASN A 216 14.73 5.71 7.70
CA ASN A 216 15.37 4.55 7.09
C ASN A 216 15.73 3.52 8.16
N VAL A 217 15.40 2.27 7.91
CA VAL A 217 15.81 1.12 8.72
C VAL A 217 16.65 0.19 7.84
N PRO A 218 17.97 0.43 7.76
CA PRO A 218 18.86 -0.31 6.89
C PRO A 218 19.32 -1.62 7.55
N TRP A 219 19.00 -2.77 6.96
CA TRP A 219 19.55 -4.05 7.38
C TRP A 219 21.02 -4.15 6.99
N GLU A 220 21.85 -4.55 7.95
CA GLU A 220 23.29 -4.75 7.73
C GLU A 220 23.60 -6.01 6.91
N ASN A 221 22.66 -6.98 6.94
CA ASN A 221 22.81 -8.27 6.26
C ASN A 221 21.45 -8.75 5.74
N GLY A 222 21.48 -9.69 4.80
CA GLY A 222 20.31 -10.48 4.44
C GLY A 222 19.84 -11.40 5.57
N GLY A 223 18.79 -12.18 5.32
CA GLY A 223 18.25 -13.17 6.24
C GLY A 223 17.27 -12.63 7.28
N CYS A 224 16.98 -11.32 7.29
CA CYS A 224 15.97 -10.75 8.15
C CYS A 224 14.58 -11.34 7.86
N GLY A 225 13.84 -11.66 8.92
CA GLY A 225 12.53 -12.31 8.83
C GLY A 225 11.47 -11.61 9.66
N ASP A 226 10.37 -12.32 9.92
CA ASP A 226 9.19 -11.78 10.60
C ASP A 226 9.52 -11.06 11.92
N ALA A 227 10.37 -11.67 12.75
CA ALA A 227 10.72 -11.11 14.07
C ALA A 227 11.44 -9.77 13.97
N ASP A 228 12.31 -9.61 12.97
CA ASP A 228 13.07 -8.38 12.75
C ASP A 228 12.13 -7.25 12.31
N TYR A 229 11.26 -7.54 11.35
CA TYR A 229 10.24 -6.60 10.86
C TYR A 229 9.23 -6.23 11.96
N PHE A 230 8.78 -7.20 12.76
CA PHE A 230 7.86 -6.92 13.87
C PHE A 230 8.48 -6.01 14.93
N ALA A 231 9.76 -6.22 15.24
CA ALA A 231 10.48 -5.35 16.16
C ALA A 231 10.55 -3.90 15.62
N VAL A 232 10.81 -3.72 14.33
CA VAL A 232 10.81 -2.40 13.69
C VAL A 232 9.40 -1.76 13.72
N TRP A 233 8.35 -2.53 13.46
CA TRP A 233 6.98 -2.05 13.56
C TRP A 233 6.65 -1.57 14.98
N ASP A 234 6.93 -2.39 15.99
CA ASP A 234 6.54 -2.11 17.37
C ASP A 234 7.40 -1.01 18.02
N HIS A 235 8.68 -0.89 17.64
CA HIS A 235 9.61 0.04 18.31
C HIS A 235 9.87 1.34 17.54
N ILE A 236 9.61 1.39 16.23
CA ILE A 236 9.87 2.58 15.41
C ILE A 236 8.60 3.03 14.69
N LEU A 237 8.07 2.23 13.78
CA LEU A 237 7.02 2.67 12.85
C LEU A 237 5.74 3.07 13.59
N LEU A 238 5.17 2.17 14.39
CA LEU A 238 3.88 2.42 15.04
C LEU A 238 3.92 3.58 16.06
N PRO A 239 4.95 3.70 16.94
CA PRO A 239 5.06 4.85 17.81
C PRO A 239 5.11 6.19 17.06
N VAL A 240 5.96 6.28 16.03
CA VAL A 240 6.10 7.52 15.24
C VAL A 240 4.84 7.80 14.42
N ALA A 241 4.25 6.77 13.81
CA ALA A 241 3.03 6.92 13.03
C ALA A 241 1.85 7.40 13.89
N LYS A 242 1.73 6.92 15.14
CA LYS A 242 0.73 7.41 16.10
C LYS A 242 0.93 8.89 16.44
N GLU A 243 2.16 9.30 16.69
CA GLU A 243 2.49 10.72 16.95
C GLU A 243 2.27 11.57 15.71
N PHE A 244 2.68 11.10 14.55
CA PHE A 244 2.46 11.80 13.29
C PHE A 244 0.97 11.94 12.96
N ASN A 245 0.14 10.96 13.30
CA ASN A 245 -1.30 10.94 13.06
C ASN A 245 -1.67 11.21 11.59
N PRO A 246 -1.34 10.32 10.66
CA PRO A 246 -1.62 10.51 9.23
C PRO A 246 -3.12 10.49 8.93
N ASP A 247 -3.54 11.23 7.90
CA ASP A 247 -4.91 11.16 7.37
C ASP A 247 -5.12 9.95 6.46
N ILE A 248 -4.01 9.46 5.85
CA ILE A 248 -3.99 8.29 4.96
C ILE A 248 -2.63 7.61 5.04
N ILE A 249 -2.62 6.29 4.89
CA ILE A 249 -1.41 5.47 4.80
C ILE A 249 -1.33 4.90 3.38
N LEU A 250 -0.22 5.12 2.71
CA LEU A 250 0.13 4.52 1.43
C LEU A 250 1.23 3.49 1.65
N VAL A 251 1.09 2.31 1.06
CA VAL A 251 2.10 1.25 1.21
C VAL A 251 2.70 0.94 -0.15
N SER A 252 4.02 1.13 -0.27
CA SER A 252 4.83 0.58 -1.35
C SER A 252 5.12 -0.88 -1.00
N ALA A 253 4.29 -1.77 -1.57
CA ALA A 253 4.24 -3.16 -1.15
C ALA A 253 5.03 -4.05 -2.11
N GLY A 254 6.35 -3.91 -2.11
CA GLY A 254 7.25 -4.93 -2.64
C GLY A 254 7.23 -6.17 -1.74
N PHE A 255 7.27 -7.35 -2.34
CA PHE A 255 7.27 -8.61 -1.61
C PHE A 255 8.57 -9.39 -1.81
N ASP A 256 9.61 -8.73 -2.28
CA ASP A 256 10.93 -9.29 -2.53
C ASP A 256 11.75 -9.54 -1.25
N ALA A 257 11.30 -9.03 -0.09
CA ALA A 257 11.79 -9.49 1.21
C ALA A 257 11.25 -10.88 1.61
N ALA A 258 10.38 -11.50 0.79
CA ALA A 258 9.79 -12.80 1.08
C ALA A 258 10.83 -13.94 1.10
N ALA A 259 10.59 -14.92 1.95
CA ALA A 259 11.37 -16.15 1.96
C ALA A 259 11.35 -16.84 0.59
N GLY A 260 12.52 -17.06 0.00
CA GLY A 260 12.67 -17.69 -1.32
C GLY A 260 12.67 -16.72 -2.49
N ASP A 261 12.58 -15.41 -2.28
CA ASP A 261 12.81 -14.45 -3.35
C ASP A 261 14.27 -14.55 -3.86
N PRO A 262 14.49 -14.55 -5.21
CA PRO A 262 15.80 -14.76 -5.79
C PRO A 262 16.75 -13.58 -5.60
N LEU A 263 16.27 -12.38 -5.33
CA LEU A 263 17.05 -11.14 -5.23
C LEU A 263 17.14 -10.61 -3.80
N GLY A 264 16.03 -10.66 -3.07
CA GLY A 264 15.91 -9.98 -1.79
C GLY A 264 16.73 -10.61 -0.66
N GLY A 265 16.85 -11.95 -0.65
CA GLY A 265 17.67 -12.67 0.33
C GLY A 265 17.25 -12.48 1.79
N CYS A 266 16.00 -12.07 2.03
CA CYS A 266 15.34 -12.01 3.33
C CYS A 266 14.40 -13.21 3.53
N CYS A 267 13.75 -13.31 4.69
CA CYS A 267 12.98 -14.47 5.09
C CYS A 267 11.58 -14.13 5.64
N VAL A 268 10.98 -13.03 5.17
CA VAL A 268 9.63 -12.66 5.60
C VAL A 268 8.61 -13.66 5.05
N THR A 269 7.74 -14.15 5.93
CA THR A 269 6.70 -15.11 5.55
C THR A 269 5.42 -14.40 5.06
N PRO A 270 4.50 -15.08 4.36
CA PRO A 270 3.18 -14.53 4.08
C PRO A 270 2.43 -14.09 5.35
N PHE A 271 2.64 -14.78 6.47
CA PHE A 271 2.10 -14.38 7.77
C PHE A 271 2.74 -13.07 8.23
N GLY A 272 4.05 -12.90 8.08
CA GLY A 272 4.76 -11.68 8.42
C GLY A 272 4.19 -10.46 7.71
N PHE A 273 4.04 -10.52 6.37
CA PHE A 273 3.40 -9.44 5.61
C PHE A 273 1.96 -9.17 6.04
N SER A 274 1.18 -10.23 6.28
CA SER A 274 -0.19 -10.12 6.76
C SER A 274 -0.27 -9.44 8.13
N PHE A 275 0.63 -9.79 9.04
CA PHE A 275 0.72 -9.19 10.37
C PHE A 275 1.10 -7.70 10.30
N MET A 276 2.12 -7.36 9.51
CA MET A 276 2.54 -5.98 9.29
C MET A 276 1.40 -5.12 8.73
N LEU A 277 0.71 -5.63 7.71
CA LEU A 277 -0.45 -4.96 7.14
C LEU A 277 -1.56 -4.79 8.19
N LYS A 278 -1.89 -5.85 8.96
CA LYS A 278 -2.91 -5.78 10.01
C LYS A 278 -2.60 -4.70 11.04
N LYS A 279 -1.34 -4.57 11.47
CA LYS A 279 -0.90 -3.51 12.40
C LYS A 279 -1.12 -2.10 11.83
N LEU A 280 -0.86 -1.90 10.54
CA LEU A 280 -1.14 -0.63 9.88
C LEU A 280 -2.64 -0.39 9.74
N MET A 281 -3.43 -1.43 9.46
CA MET A 281 -4.89 -1.35 9.44
C MET A 281 -5.44 -0.97 10.82
N ASP A 282 -4.97 -1.62 11.88
CA ASP A 282 -5.38 -1.30 13.26
C ASP A 282 -5.05 0.15 13.62
N LEU A 283 -3.90 0.67 13.17
CA LEU A 283 -3.53 2.08 13.36
C LEU A 283 -4.52 3.03 12.66
N ALA A 284 -4.96 2.70 11.45
CA ALA A 284 -5.92 3.52 10.71
C ALA A 284 -7.34 3.41 11.26
N GLU A 285 -7.66 2.26 11.86
CA GLU A 285 -8.97 1.98 12.46
C GLU A 285 -9.05 2.40 13.92
N GLU A 286 -8.02 2.98 14.55
CA GLU A 286 -8.04 3.24 16.00
C GLU A 286 -9.43 3.75 16.43
N ALA A 287 -10.26 2.78 16.80
CA ALA A 287 -11.51 3.04 17.47
C ALA A 287 -11.14 3.60 18.83
N HIS A 288 -11.21 4.91 18.96
CA HIS A 288 -11.01 5.53 20.26
C HIS A 288 -12.04 4.93 21.22
N PRO A 289 -11.61 4.40 22.37
CA PRO A 289 -12.54 3.93 23.39
C PRO A 289 -13.56 5.04 23.69
N LEU A 290 -14.80 4.69 23.91
CA LEU A 290 -15.79 5.65 24.37
C LEU A 290 -15.22 6.41 25.56
N GLU A 291 -15.50 7.68 25.67
CA GLU A 291 -15.05 8.51 26.83
C GLU A 291 -15.46 7.88 28.17
N SER A 292 -16.63 7.23 28.20
CA SER A 292 -17.10 6.45 29.33
C SER A 292 -16.19 5.26 29.66
N THR A 293 -15.72 4.53 28.65
CA THR A 293 -14.78 3.41 28.81
C THR A 293 -13.46 3.90 29.35
N TRP A 294 -12.98 5.03 28.81
CA TRP A 294 -11.73 5.63 29.25
C TRP A 294 -11.79 6.08 30.70
N ARG A 295 -12.90 6.68 31.14
CA ARG A 295 -13.14 7.02 32.56
C ARG A 295 -13.10 5.79 33.45
N VAL A 296 -13.72 4.68 33.05
CA VAL A 296 -13.68 3.42 33.80
C VAL A 296 -12.27 2.88 33.89
N ILE A 297 -11.50 2.86 32.78
CA ILE A 297 -10.11 2.42 32.78
C ILE A 297 -9.28 3.24 33.78
N GLN A 298 -9.41 4.55 33.75
CA GLN A 298 -8.70 5.44 34.70
C GLN A 298 -9.09 5.19 36.15
N ALA A 299 -10.38 4.99 36.43
CA ALA A 299 -10.86 4.66 37.76
C ALA A 299 -10.27 3.34 38.28
N VAL A 300 -10.31 2.29 37.45
CA VAL A 300 -9.72 0.98 37.77
C VAL A 300 -8.22 1.09 38.01
N ARG A 301 -7.49 1.81 37.16
CA ARG A 301 -6.05 2.02 37.34
C ARG A 301 -5.74 2.74 38.66
N LYS A 302 -6.49 3.77 38.98
CA LYS A 302 -6.34 4.52 40.23
C LYS A 302 -6.52 3.61 41.46
N GLU A 303 -7.53 2.76 41.46
CA GLU A 303 -7.81 1.83 42.56
C GLU A 303 -6.74 0.73 42.68
N LEU A 304 -6.20 0.25 41.55
CA LEU A 304 -5.27 -0.87 41.52
C LEU A 304 -3.78 -0.43 41.59
N SER A 305 -3.45 0.81 41.30
CA SER A 305 -2.05 1.28 41.30
C SER A 305 -1.31 1.12 42.62
N PRO A 306 -1.93 1.16 43.82
CA PRO A 306 -1.22 0.86 45.06
C PRO A 306 -0.73 -0.59 45.16
N PHE A 307 -1.38 -1.52 44.45
CA PHE A 307 -1.05 -2.94 44.44
C PHE A 307 -0.20 -3.33 43.24
N TRP A 308 -0.33 -2.60 42.14
CA TRP A 308 0.32 -2.85 40.87
C TRP A 308 1.03 -1.61 40.36
N PRO A 309 2.32 -1.42 40.70
CA PRO A 309 3.07 -0.20 40.31
C PRO A 309 3.10 0.08 38.81
N THR A 310 2.96 -0.96 37.96
CA THR A 310 2.86 -0.80 36.49
C THR A 310 1.63 0.00 36.06
N LEU A 311 0.59 0.11 36.91
CA LEU A 311 -0.59 0.89 36.64
C LEU A 311 -0.47 2.33 37.11
N ALA A 312 0.59 2.67 37.85
CA ALA A 312 0.82 4.02 38.38
C ALA A 312 1.47 4.96 37.33
N SER A 313 2.07 4.44 36.26
CA SER A 313 2.61 5.26 35.17
C SER A 313 1.48 6.07 34.51
N GLU A 314 1.68 7.39 34.37
CA GLU A 314 0.75 8.22 33.63
C GLU A 314 0.60 7.65 32.22
N LEU A 315 -0.66 7.35 31.85
CA LEU A 315 -1.01 7.22 30.45
C LEU A 315 -0.88 8.62 29.88
N THR A 316 0.17 8.88 29.11
CA THR A 316 0.22 10.08 28.28
C THR A 316 -1.06 10.08 27.45
N SER A 317 -1.98 10.94 27.86
CA SER A 317 -3.27 11.09 27.22
C SER A 317 -3.08 11.84 25.90
N GLN A 318 -2.66 11.13 24.86
CA GLN A 318 -2.87 11.59 23.50
C GLN A 318 -4.23 11.06 23.01
N VAL A 319 -5.28 11.47 23.69
CA VAL A 319 -6.62 11.40 23.12
C VAL A 319 -6.77 12.64 22.26
N ALA A 320 -6.59 12.50 20.95
CA ALA A 320 -7.09 13.52 20.04
C ALA A 320 -8.60 13.71 20.31
N PRO A 321 -9.11 14.96 20.33
CA PRO A 321 -10.52 15.20 20.59
C PRO A 321 -11.38 14.39 19.59
N PRO A 322 -12.53 13.86 20.03
CA PRO A 322 -13.38 13.05 19.18
C PRO A 322 -13.72 13.83 17.92
N ARG A 323 -13.44 13.25 16.74
CA ARG A 323 -13.87 13.83 15.44
C ARG A 323 -15.37 14.06 15.53
N ALA A 324 -15.81 15.30 15.35
CA ALA A 324 -17.21 15.67 15.31
C ALA A 324 -17.92 14.74 14.33
N LYS A 325 -18.91 13.97 14.81
CA LYS A 325 -19.74 13.10 13.98
C LYS A 325 -20.32 13.93 12.84
N ASN A 326 -19.98 13.57 11.62
CA ASN A 326 -20.42 14.26 10.43
C ASN A 326 -21.95 14.18 10.34
N GLN A 327 -22.63 15.26 10.69
CA GLN A 327 -24.07 15.43 10.54
C GLN A 327 -24.56 15.14 9.10
N LYS A 328 -23.65 15.28 8.12
CA LYS A 328 -23.88 14.93 6.71
C LYS A 328 -24.19 13.44 6.45
N MET A 329 -23.68 12.52 7.27
CA MET A 329 -23.93 11.09 7.06
C MET A 329 -25.29 10.65 7.60
N GLU A 330 -25.80 11.32 8.61
CA GLU A 330 -27.19 11.08 9.07
C GLU A 330 -28.21 11.66 8.07
N ASP A 331 -27.92 12.80 7.47
CA ASP A 331 -28.77 13.38 6.44
C ASP A 331 -28.80 12.57 5.14
N LEU A 332 -27.69 11.93 4.76
CA LEU A 332 -27.63 10.98 3.62
C LEU A 332 -28.43 9.69 3.91
N LYS A 333 -28.33 9.16 5.13
CA LYS A 333 -29.15 7.99 5.55
C LYS A 333 -30.63 8.31 5.60
N LYS A 334 -31.00 9.55 5.92
CA LYS A 334 -32.38 10.02 5.90
C LYS A 334 -32.91 10.17 4.47
N LYS A 335 -32.13 10.72 3.55
CA LYS A 335 -32.49 10.86 2.11
C LYS A 335 -32.59 9.51 1.38
N LEU A 336 -31.88 8.48 1.79
CA LEU A 336 -31.97 7.13 1.21
C LEU A 336 -33.22 6.36 1.67
N LYS A 337 -33.84 6.74 2.82
CA LYS A 337 -35.08 6.13 3.30
C LYS A 337 -36.35 6.72 2.72
N GLU A 338 -36.27 7.86 2.03
CA GLU A 338 -37.42 8.62 1.50
C GLU A 338 -37.71 8.41 0.00
N LYS A 339 -37.12 7.39 -0.66
CA LYS A 339 -37.48 7.06 -2.05
C LYS A 339 -38.71 6.18 -2.10
N PRO A 340 -39.81 6.55 -2.81
CA PRO A 340 -41.04 5.78 -2.85
C PRO A 340 -40.88 4.47 -3.64
N GLN A 341 -41.35 3.38 -3.04
CA GLN A 341 -41.48 2.09 -3.70
C GLN A 341 -42.46 2.17 -4.86
N LYS A 342 -42.01 2.04 -6.09
CA LYS A 342 -42.90 1.75 -7.24
C LYS A 342 -43.24 0.26 -7.20
N ARG A 343 -44.53 -0.02 -7.01
CA ARG A 343 -45.15 -1.34 -7.20
C ARG A 343 -45.01 -1.75 -8.68
N GLY A 344 -44.48 -2.92 -8.90
CA GLY A 344 -44.48 -3.59 -10.21
C GLY A 344 -44.73 -5.09 -9.97
N SER A 345 -45.79 -5.55 -10.60
CA SER A 345 -46.45 -6.83 -10.60
C SER A 345 -45.59 -8.07 -10.82
N LYS A 346 -45.96 -9.16 -10.15
CA LYS A 346 -45.54 -10.55 -10.38
C LYS A 346 -46.03 -11.08 -11.76
N PRO A 347 -45.32 -12.07 -12.30
CA PRO A 347 -46.08 -13.29 -12.71
C PRO A 347 -45.47 -14.58 -12.13
N ALA A 348 -46.36 -15.53 -12.11
CA ALA A 348 -46.60 -16.85 -11.65
C ALA A 348 -45.50 -17.90 -11.73
N VAL A 349 -45.63 -18.79 -10.78
CA VAL A 349 -45.10 -20.11 -10.49
C VAL A 349 -45.24 -21.09 -11.67
N THR A 350 -44.24 -21.99 -11.85
CA THR A 350 -44.46 -23.38 -12.15
C THR A 350 -43.43 -24.26 -11.45
N ASP A 351 -43.95 -25.18 -10.64
CA ASP A 351 -43.29 -26.31 -10.00
C ASP A 351 -42.78 -27.34 -11.06
N HIS A 352 -41.68 -28.03 -10.76
CA HIS A 352 -41.59 -29.47 -10.94
C HIS A 352 -40.54 -30.12 -10.01
N HIS A 353 -41.02 -31.12 -9.28
CA HIS A 353 -40.41 -32.20 -8.50
C HIS A 353 -39.16 -32.84 -9.11
N ALA A 354 -38.24 -33.38 -8.40
CA ALA A 354 -38.13 -34.41 -7.35
C ALA A 354 -36.93 -35.33 -7.63
N GLY A 355 -36.34 -35.90 -6.62
CA GLY A 355 -35.51 -37.12 -6.72
C GLY A 355 -34.16 -37.02 -6.02
N SER A 356 -34.10 -37.38 -4.73
CA SER A 356 -33.70 -38.63 -4.10
C SER A 356 -32.20 -38.91 -4.01
N SER A 357 -31.72 -38.77 -2.76
CA SER A 357 -30.88 -39.68 -1.96
C SER A 357 -29.64 -40.36 -2.55
N THR A 358 -28.51 -40.23 -1.87
CA THR A 358 -27.95 -41.33 -1.01
C THR A 358 -26.77 -40.80 -0.22
N ALA A 359 -26.73 -41.17 1.05
CA ALA A 359 -25.64 -40.98 2.00
C ALA A 359 -24.51 -41.98 1.76
N VAL A 360 -23.27 -41.57 2.00
CA VAL A 360 -22.21 -42.44 2.49
C VAL A 360 -21.40 -41.67 3.51
N GLU A 361 -21.38 -42.23 4.72
CA GLU A 361 -20.48 -41.89 5.82
C GLU A 361 -19.05 -42.33 5.47
N ASP A 362 -18.01 -41.56 5.87
CA ASP A 362 -17.00 -42.05 6.79
C ASP A 362 -15.85 -41.09 7.05
N HIS A 363 -15.46 -41.12 8.32
CA HIS A 363 -14.16 -40.90 8.99
C HIS A 363 -13.52 -39.51 9.07
N ASP A 364 -13.70 -39.04 10.28
CA ASP A 364 -12.83 -38.31 11.22
C ASP A 364 -11.34 -38.20 10.86
N ASN A 365 -10.86 -36.94 10.75
CA ASN A 365 -9.50 -36.60 11.11
C ASN A 365 -9.42 -35.14 11.53
N GLY A 366 -9.15 -34.93 12.81
CA GLY A 366 -9.07 -33.64 13.46
C GLY A 366 -7.97 -32.75 12.87
N GLY A 367 -8.37 -31.63 12.31
CA GLY A 367 -7.52 -30.53 11.92
C GLY A 367 -8.18 -29.23 12.35
N CYS A 368 -7.50 -28.48 13.22
CA CYS A 368 -7.92 -27.16 13.66
C CYS A 368 -8.34 -26.28 12.50
N GLN A 369 -9.61 -25.93 12.46
CA GLN A 369 -10.12 -24.84 11.62
C GLN A 369 -9.93 -23.52 12.36
N PRO A 370 -9.34 -22.49 11.74
CA PRO A 370 -9.45 -21.13 12.25
C PRO A 370 -10.85 -20.60 11.96
N ALA A 371 -11.52 -20.17 13.00
CA ALA A 371 -12.83 -19.54 12.93
C ALA A 371 -12.77 -18.27 12.06
N ALA A 372 -13.57 -18.25 10.99
CA ALA A 372 -13.84 -17.05 10.22
C ALA A 372 -14.74 -16.12 11.05
N GLN A 373 -14.15 -15.15 11.73
CA GLN A 373 -14.89 -14.03 12.29
C GLN A 373 -15.13 -12.97 11.23
N SER A 374 -16.39 -12.54 11.12
CA SER A 374 -16.86 -11.49 10.22
C SER A 374 -16.15 -10.17 10.53
N MET A 375 -15.42 -9.64 9.56
CA MET A 375 -14.87 -8.28 9.64
C MET A 375 -15.93 -7.29 9.16
N ALA A 376 -16.49 -6.52 10.09
CA ALA A 376 -17.29 -5.34 9.81
C ALA A 376 -16.69 -4.18 10.62
N GLY A 377 -16.10 -3.21 9.94
CA GLY A 377 -15.55 -1.99 10.53
C GLY A 377 -14.15 -1.68 9.99
N LEU A 378 -14.07 -0.91 8.91
CA LEU A 378 -12.81 -0.70 8.16
C LEU A 378 -12.45 0.78 8.09
N GLY A 379 -11.30 1.13 8.62
CA GLY A 379 -10.62 2.41 8.44
C GLY A 379 -9.80 2.47 7.15
N VAL A 380 -9.29 3.65 6.84
CA VAL A 380 -8.77 4.03 5.51
C VAL A 380 -7.38 3.46 5.23
N PHE A 381 -7.28 2.56 4.25
CA PHE A 381 -6.02 1.99 3.77
C PHE A 381 -5.89 2.03 2.25
N ASN A 382 -4.72 2.42 1.76
CA ASN A 382 -4.30 2.22 0.37
C ASN A 382 -3.10 1.30 0.33
N LEU A 383 -3.24 0.15 -0.32
CA LEU A 383 -2.15 -0.75 -0.64
C LEU A 383 -1.81 -0.63 -2.13
N MET A 384 -0.61 -0.16 -2.45
CA MET A 384 -0.07 -0.26 -3.81
C MET A 384 0.77 -1.52 -3.90
N LEU A 385 0.22 -2.56 -4.53
CA LEU A 385 0.94 -3.80 -4.81
C LEU A 385 1.75 -3.63 -6.10
N SER A 386 3.00 -3.28 -6.01
CA SER A 386 3.87 -3.12 -7.18
C SER A 386 4.82 -4.29 -7.42
N GLU A 387 5.04 -5.18 -6.44
CA GLU A 387 6.10 -6.17 -6.54
C GLU A 387 5.76 -7.50 -5.84
N LEU A 388 5.22 -8.46 -6.56
CA LEU A 388 5.15 -9.87 -6.16
C LEU A 388 5.98 -10.71 -7.10
N GLN A 389 7.08 -11.24 -6.62
CA GLN A 389 7.76 -12.36 -7.26
C GLN A 389 7.26 -13.66 -6.62
N LEU A 390 6.21 -14.25 -7.17
CA LEU A 390 5.81 -15.61 -6.83
C LEU A 390 6.39 -16.56 -7.87
N LYS A 391 7.39 -17.35 -7.48
CA LYS A 391 7.68 -18.58 -8.19
C LYS A 391 6.51 -19.54 -8.02
N THR A 392 5.89 -19.93 -9.12
CA THR A 392 5.08 -21.14 -9.18
C THR A 392 6.00 -22.33 -8.85
N VAL A 393 5.73 -23.02 -7.77
CA VAL A 393 6.18 -24.38 -7.51
C VAL A 393 5.21 -25.32 -8.20
#